data_57a84364886b969a73723174066842b7
#
_entry.id   57a84364886b969a73723174066842b7
#
_cell.length_a   1.000
_cell.length_b   1.000
_cell.length_c   1.000
_cell.angle_alpha   90.00
_cell.angle_beta   90.00
_cell.angle_gamma   90.00
#
_symmetry.space_group_name_H-M   'P 1'
#
loop_
_entity.id
_entity.type
_entity.pdbx_description
1 polymer ?
#
loop_
_entity_poly.entity_id
_entity_poly.type
_entity_poly.pdbx_seq_one_letter_code
_entity_poly.pdbx_strand_id
1 'polypeptide(L)'
;MNTIVKSGKRLSVKAQALSALIAVIAAVALPQILHLLGAASGLGSSLGEIFLPMHLPIMLVGLMAGPFAGAAAGLVAPLLSSLLTSMPGAGILPFMMIELCVYGLAAGALRSVNIPTVLKVLITQVAGRAVRAGAICLAVYAFGYEKIGVAVIWTSITMGLIGIALQLVIIPLVMYRLDGNKEK
;
A
#
# COMPACT_ATOMS: atom_id res chain seq x y z
N MET A 1 5.51 -3.15 -23.44
CA MET A 1 4.28 -3.95 -23.25
C MET A 1 3.25 -3.03 -22.61
N ASN A 2 2.38 -2.41 -23.42
CA ASN A 2 1.40 -1.42 -22.98
C ASN A 2 0.12 -2.16 -22.50
N THR A 3 0.10 -2.59 -21.26
CA THR A 3 -1.11 -3.18 -20.66
C THR A 3 -2.05 -2.06 -20.24
N ILE A 4 -2.97 -1.71 -21.12
CA ILE A 4 -4.05 -0.77 -20.83
C ILE A 4 -5.18 -1.59 -20.23
N VAL A 5 -5.37 -1.46 -18.91
CA VAL A 5 -6.50 -2.09 -18.22
C VAL A 5 -7.78 -1.41 -18.67
N LYS A 6 -8.63 -2.11 -19.42
CA LYS A 6 -9.98 -1.64 -19.77
C LYS A 6 -10.78 -1.43 -18.49
N SER A 7 -11.42 -0.28 -18.35
CA SER A 7 -12.31 0.07 -17.23
C SER A 7 -13.39 -0.99 -17.04
N GLY A 8 -13.20 -1.87 -16.06
CA GLY A 8 -14.20 -2.86 -15.67
C GLY A 8 -15.42 -2.18 -15.05
N LYS A 9 -16.63 -2.78 -15.21
CA LYS A 9 -17.87 -2.37 -14.55
C LYS A 9 -17.61 -2.10 -13.06
N ARG A 10 -18.23 -1.04 -12.50
CA ARG A 10 -18.18 -0.78 -11.05
C ARG A 10 -18.68 -2.01 -10.31
N LEU A 11 -17.86 -2.53 -9.40
CA LEU A 11 -18.26 -3.63 -8.54
C LEU A 11 -19.44 -3.20 -7.64
N SER A 12 -20.32 -4.15 -7.29
CA SER A 12 -21.34 -3.89 -6.28
C SER A 12 -20.70 -3.53 -4.93
N VAL A 13 -21.41 -2.81 -4.08
CA VAL A 13 -20.90 -2.40 -2.75
C VAL A 13 -20.48 -3.63 -1.94
N LYS A 14 -21.24 -4.72 -2.01
CA LYS A 14 -20.89 -5.99 -1.34
C LYS A 14 -19.56 -6.56 -1.86
N ALA A 15 -19.35 -6.55 -3.18
CA ALA A 15 -18.09 -7.03 -3.78
C ALA A 15 -16.90 -6.12 -3.42
N GLN A 16 -17.10 -4.80 -3.36
CA GLN A 16 -16.07 -3.86 -2.90
C GLN A 16 -15.69 -4.11 -1.43
N ALA A 17 -16.68 -4.30 -0.55
CA ALA A 17 -16.45 -4.59 0.85
C ALA A 17 -15.71 -5.92 1.05
N LEU A 18 -16.10 -6.97 0.32
CA LEU A 18 -15.40 -8.26 0.37
C LEU A 18 -13.96 -8.15 -0.13
N SER A 19 -13.75 -7.42 -1.23
CA SER A 19 -12.39 -7.18 -1.75
C SER A 19 -11.53 -6.40 -0.76
N ALA A 20 -12.09 -5.39 -0.09
CA ALA A 20 -11.40 -4.64 0.95
C ALA A 20 -11.03 -5.53 2.15
N LEU A 21 -11.96 -6.40 2.59
CA LEU A 21 -11.69 -7.34 3.68
C LEU A 21 -10.55 -8.31 3.32
N ILE A 22 -10.57 -8.90 2.13
CA ILE A 22 -9.50 -9.79 1.64
C ILE A 22 -8.16 -9.04 1.60
N ALA A 23 -8.17 -7.79 1.12
CA ALA A 23 -6.96 -6.97 1.06
C ALA A 23 -6.42 -6.65 2.47
N VAL A 24 -7.28 -6.36 3.44
CA VAL A 24 -6.88 -6.13 4.85
C VAL A 24 -6.24 -7.40 5.42
N ILE A 25 -6.86 -8.56 5.23
CA ILE A 25 -6.29 -9.84 5.70
C ILE A 25 -4.90 -10.06 5.09
N ALA A 26 -4.76 -9.88 3.78
CA ALA A 26 -3.48 -10.04 3.09
C ALA A 26 -2.45 -9.01 3.56
N ALA A 27 -2.87 -7.74 3.74
CA ALA A 27 -1.99 -6.66 4.19
C ALA A 27 -1.51 -6.83 5.64
N VAL A 28 -2.26 -7.52 6.48
CA VAL A 28 -1.84 -7.89 7.84
C VAL A 28 -0.98 -9.15 7.83
N ALA A 29 -1.35 -10.17 7.06
CA ALA A 29 -0.68 -11.47 7.05
C ALA A 29 0.71 -11.41 6.39
N LEU A 30 0.87 -10.71 5.26
CA LEU A 30 2.14 -10.67 4.52
C LEU A 30 3.32 -10.10 5.35
N PRO A 31 3.18 -8.98 6.09
CA PRO A 31 4.23 -8.51 6.98
C PRO A 31 4.60 -9.53 8.05
N GLN A 32 3.62 -10.25 8.62
CA GLN A 32 3.89 -11.24 9.66
C GLN A 32 4.73 -12.39 9.13
N ILE A 33 4.45 -12.87 7.91
CA ILE A 33 5.26 -13.90 7.25
C ILE A 33 6.71 -13.40 7.08
N LEU A 34 6.89 -12.15 6.62
CA LEU A 34 8.24 -11.59 6.46
C LEU A 34 8.95 -11.34 7.79
N HIS A 35 8.23 -10.96 8.84
CA HIS A 35 8.82 -10.83 10.18
C HIS A 35 9.26 -12.18 10.75
N LEU A 36 8.47 -13.24 10.55
CA LEU A 36 8.85 -14.60 10.93
C LEU A 36 10.09 -15.07 10.17
N LEU A 37 10.16 -14.83 8.86
CA LEU A 37 11.33 -15.14 8.05
C LEU A 37 12.56 -14.32 8.47
N GLY A 38 12.35 -13.03 8.78
CA GLY A 38 13.39 -12.13 9.27
C GLY A 38 13.93 -12.57 10.62
N ALA A 39 13.08 -13.00 11.54
CA ALA A 39 13.48 -13.53 12.83
C ALA A 39 14.29 -14.84 12.67
N ALA A 40 13.85 -15.74 11.80
CA ALA A 40 14.53 -17.00 11.52
C ALA A 40 15.90 -16.82 10.83
N SER A 41 16.06 -15.75 10.03
CA SER A 41 17.31 -15.43 9.30
C SER A 41 18.23 -14.45 10.03
N GLY A 42 17.87 -13.99 11.23
CA GLY A 42 18.64 -13.00 11.99
C GLY A 42 18.51 -11.55 11.49
N LEU A 43 17.66 -11.28 10.51
CA LEU A 43 17.42 -9.95 9.94
C LEU A 43 16.35 -9.15 10.69
N GLY A 44 15.67 -9.75 11.67
CA GLY A 44 14.66 -9.09 12.49
C GLY A 44 13.49 -8.54 11.66
N SER A 45 13.03 -7.31 11.97
CA SER A 45 11.92 -6.65 11.27
C SER A 45 12.30 -6.01 9.94
N SER A 46 13.57 -5.96 9.58
CA SER A 46 14.07 -5.25 8.38
C SER A 46 13.44 -5.74 7.08
N LEU A 47 13.11 -7.04 6.98
CA LEU A 47 12.43 -7.57 5.79
C LEU A 47 11.07 -6.89 5.53
N GLY A 48 10.32 -6.56 6.57
CA GLY A 48 9.06 -5.83 6.42
C GLY A 48 9.25 -4.41 5.87
N GLU A 49 10.31 -3.73 6.28
CA GLU A 49 10.65 -2.39 5.81
C GLU A 49 11.17 -2.40 4.38
N ILE A 50 11.96 -3.40 4.02
CA ILE A 50 12.57 -3.58 2.69
C ILE A 50 11.50 -3.91 1.64
N PHE A 51 10.64 -4.87 1.91
CA PHE A 51 9.69 -5.39 0.92
C PHE A 51 8.35 -4.66 0.87
N LEU A 52 8.03 -3.84 1.87
CA LEU A 52 6.78 -3.08 1.95
C LEU A 52 5.52 -3.93 1.67
N PRO A 53 5.37 -5.09 2.32
CA PRO A 53 4.39 -6.10 1.92
C PRO A 53 2.94 -5.64 2.10
N MET A 54 2.66 -4.75 3.05
CA MET A 54 1.32 -4.20 3.31
C MET A 54 0.82 -3.33 2.17
N HIS A 55 1.70 -2.65 1.44
CA HIS A 55 1.35 -1.71 0.38
C HIS A 55 0.75 -2.40 -0.85
N LEU A 56 1.24 -3.60 -1.19
CA LEU A 56 0.85 -4.35 -2.38
C LEU A 56 -0.65 -4.71 -2.42
N PRO A 57 -1.25 -5.33 -1.39
CA PRO A 57 -2.70 -5.62 -1.37
C PRO A 57 -3.56 -4.37 -1.43
N ILE A 58 -3.13 -3.26 -0.80
CA ILE A 58 -3.87 -2.00 -0.78
C ILE A 58 -3.93 -1.37 -2.17
N MET A 59 -2.81 -1.30 -2.89
CA MET A 59 -2.81 -0.80 -4.27
C MET A 59 -3.60 -1.71 -5.21
N LEU A 60 -3.48 -3.03 -5.07
CA LEU A 60 -4.25 -3.98 -5.87
C LEU A 60 -5.76 -3.81 -5.66
N VAL A 61 -6.24 -3.74 -4.41
CA VAL A 61 -7.68 -3.55 -4.16
C VAL A 61 -8.17 -2.20 -4.66
N GLY A 62 -7.37 -1.14 -4.57
CA GLY A 62 -7.68 0.15 -5.19
C GLY A 62 -7.89 0.01 -6.70
N LEU A 63 -6.94 -0.57 -7.42
CA LEU A 63 -7.00 -0.80 -8.86
C LEU A 63 -8.17 -1.70 -9.28
N MET A 64 -8.51 -2.71 -8.48
CA MET A 64 -9.55 -3.70 -8.80
C MET A 64 -10.95 -3.28 -8.37
N ALA A 65 -11.10 -2.84 -7.12
CA ALA A 65 -12.39 -2.59 -6.49
C ALA A 65 -12.76 -1.10 -6.43
N GLY A 66 -11.78 -0.21 -6.59
CA GLY A 66 -11.99 1.23 -6.65
C GLY A 66 -11.50 2.00 -5.42
N PRO A 67 -11.61 3.35 -5.45
CA PRO A 67 -10.94 4.22 -4.49
C PRO A 67 -11.43 4.05 -3.05
N PHE A 68 -12.72 3.86 -2.85
CA PHE A 68 -13.28 3.71 -1.50
C PHE A 68 -12.88 2.40 -0.83
N ALA A 69 -12.88 1.28 -1.59
CA ALA A 69 -12.40 0.00 -1.09
C ALA A 69 -10.91 0.03 -0.76
N GLY A 70 -10.11 0.66 -1.63
CA GLY A 70 -8.68 0.86 -1.41
C GLY A 70 -8.39 1.73 -0.19
N ALA A 71 -9.07 2.87 -0.05
CA ALA A 71 -8.91 3.78 1.08
C ALA A 71 -9.29 3.13 2.41
N ALA A 72 -10.45 2.47 2.46
CA ALA A 72 -10.91 1.77 3.65
C ALA A 72 -9.90 0.68 4.08
N ALA A 73 -9.43 -0.14 3.12
CA ALA A 73 -8.42 -1.14 3.40
C ALA A 73 -7.11 -0.51 3.88
N GLY A 74 -6.67 0.61 3.27
CA GLY A 74 -5.47 1.34 3.65
C GLY A 74 -5.51 1.95 5.04
N LEU A 75 -6.68 2.37 5.52
CA LEU A 75 -6.86 2.86 6.89
C LEU A 75 -6.92 1.71 7.90
N VAL A 76 -7.66 0.66 7.59
CA VAL A 76 -7.93 -0.43 8.53
C VAL A 76 -6.74 -1.37 8.70
N ALA A 77 -6.01 -1.69 7.62
CA ALA A 77 -4.94 -2.68 7.67
C ALA A 77 -3.81 -2.32 8.65
N PRO A 78 -3.20 -1.11 8.63
CA PRO A 78 -2.14 -0.77 9.57
C PRO A 78 -2.64 -0.66 11.02
N LEU A 79 -3.88 -0.19 11.22
CA LEU A 79 -4.51 -0.13 12.54
C LEU A 79 -4.68 -1.54 13.10
N LEU A 80 -5.26 -2.45 12.33
CA LEU A 80 -5.47 -3.85 12.74
C LEU A 80 -4.13 -4.57 12.98
N SER A 81 -3.14 -4.36 12.11
CA SER A 81 -1.80 -4.90 12.30
C SER A 81 -1.17 -4.41 13.60
N SER A 82 -1.26 -3.10 13.88
CA SER A 82 -0.72 -2.52 15.12
C SER A 82 -1.40 -3.08 16.38
N LEU A 83 -2.71 -3.28 16.34
CA LEU A 83 -3.48 -3.86 17.45
C LEU A 83 -3.14 -5.34 17.70
N LEU A 84 -2.88 -6.11 16.65
CA LEU A 84 -2.62 -7.56 16.75
C LEU A 84 -1.15 -7.88 17.05
N THR A 85 -0.23 -7.04 16.56
CA THR A 85 1.21 -7.38 16.53
C THR A 85 2.10 -6.28 17.12
N SER A 86 1.50 -5.16 17.56
CA SER A 86 2.21 -3.94 17.96
C SER A 86 3.07 -3.32 16.85
N MET A 87 2.87 -3.75 15.60
CA MET A 87 3.57 -3.20 14.41
C MET A 87 2.56 -2.79 13.33
N PRO A 88 2.70 -1.58 12.78
CA PRO A 88 3.68 -0.54 13.06
C PRO A 88 3.52 0.08 14.46
N GLY A 89 4.62 0.56 15.04
CA GLY A 89 4.60 1.19 16.34
C GLY A 89 3.76 2.49 16.36
N ALA A 90 3.22 2.85 17.54
CA ALA A 90 2.26 3.95 17.70
C ALA A 90 2.74 5.31 17.17
N GLY A 91 4.07 5.55 17.16
CA GLY A 91 4.64 6.80 16.65
C GLY A 91 4.47 6.98 15.13
N ILE A 92 4.63 5.89 14.36
CA ILE A 92 4.55 5.93 12.90
C ILE A 92 3.18 5.56 12.36
N LEU A 93 2.33 4.90 13.15
CA LEU A 93 1.03 4.38 12.76
C LEU A 93 0.13 5.40 12.04
N PRO A 94 -0.11 6.63 12.55
CA PRO A 94 -0.99 7.58 11.89
C PRO A 94 -0.50 7.97 10.49
N PHE A 95 0.82 8.10 10.32
CA PHE A 95 1.41 8.45 9.03
C PHE A 95 1.34 7.29 8.03
N MET A 96 1.45 6.06 8.51
CA MET A 96 1.27 4.87 7.68
C MET A 96 -0.18 4.68 7.26
N MET A 97 -1.15 4.97 8.14
CA MET A 97 -2.57 4.98 7.80
C MET A 97 -2.88 6.00 6.71
N ILE A 98 -2.35 7.23 6.83
CA ILE A 98 -2.50 8.29 5.81
C ILE A 98 -1.88 7.83 4.48
N GLU A 99 -0.65 7.33 4.48
CA GLU A 99 0.05 6.85 3.28
C GLU A 99 -0.75 5.76 2.56
N LEU A 100 -1.16 4.71 3.27
CA LEU A 100 -1.88 3.59 2.68
C LEU A 100 -3.30 3.97 2.24
N CYS A 101 -3.97 4.87 2.95
CA CYS A 101 -5.24 5.44 2.51
C CYS A 101 -5.09 6.15 1.16
N VAL A 102 -4.06 7.00 1.03
CA VAL A 102 -3.77 7.70 -0.24
C VAL A 102 -3.39 6.72 -1.33
N TYR A 103 -2.64 5.65 -1.03
CA TYR A 103 -2.35 4.60 -2.02
C TYR A 103 -3.63 3.94 -2.53
N GLY A 104 -4.54 3.56 -1.64
CA GLY A 104 -5.81 2.97 -2.03
C GLY A 104 -6.69 3.91 -2.85
N LEU A 105 -6.77 5.19 -2.44
CA LEU A 105 -7.50 6.25 -3.15
C LEU A 105 -6.92 6.51 -4.54
N ALA A 106 -5.61 6.77 -4.63
CA ALA A 106 -4.93 7.11 -5.88
C ALA A 106 -4.98 5.94 -6.88
N ALA A 107 -4.66 4.72 -6.43
CA ALA A 107 -4.76 3.52 -7.26
C ALA A 107 -6.18 3.34 -7.80
N GLY A 108 -7.18 3.51 -6.93
CA GLY A 108 -8.59 3.39 -7.32
C GLY A 108 -9.08 4.51 -8.24
N ALA A 109 -8.62 5.74 -8.07
CA ALA A 109 -8.93 6.85 -8.97
C ALA A 109 -8.30 6.62 -10.36
N LEU A 110 -7.10 6.06 -10.40
CA LEU A 110 -6.38 5.76 -11.64
C LEU A 110 -6.88 4.48 -12.34
N ARG A 111 -7.77 3.67 -11.73
CA ARG A 111 -8.20 2.40 -12.32
C ARG A 111 -8.80 2.55 -13.72
N SER A 112 -9.59 3.60 -13.96
CA SER A 112 -10.28 3.88 -15.22
C SER A 112 -9.46 4.76 -16.18
N VAL A 113 -8.33 5.28 -15.74
CA VAL A 113 -7.47 6.12 -16.59
C VAL A 113 -6.71 5.25 -17.58
N ASN A 114 -6.68 5.67 -18.84
CA ASN A 114 -6.07 4.92 -19.94
C ASN A 114 -4.55 5.14 -20.02
N ILE A 115 -3.82 4.68 -19.00
CA ILE A 115 -2.35 4.71 -18.94
C ILE A 115 -1.82 3.34 -18.51
N PRO A 116 -0.55 3.00 -18.79
CA PRO A 116 0.07 1.74 -18.38
C PRO A 116 -0.03 1.53 -16.85
N THR A 117 -0.26 0.29 -16.43
CA THR A 117 -0.39 -0.05 -14.99
C THR A 117 0.87 0.32 -14.19
N VAL A 118 2.06 0.18 -14.79
CA VAL A 118 3.32 0.62 -14.17
C VAL A 118 3.25 2.11 -13.79
N LEU A 119 2.75 2.94 -14.70
CA LEU A 119 2.62 4.38 -14.45
C LEU A 119 1.57 4.69 -13.37
N LYS A 120 0.46 3.91 -13.33
CA LYS A 120 -0.53 4.02 -12.24
C LYS A 120 0.09 3.75 -10.87
N VAL A 121 0.89 2.67 -10.79
CA VAL A 121 1.61 2.29 -9.55
C VAL A 121 2.61 3.37 -9.16
N LEU A 122 3.39 3.89 -10.11
CA LEU A 122 4.37 4.94 -9.85
C LEU A 122 3.72 6.22 -9.33
N ILE A 123 2.66 6.70 -9.98
CA ILE A 123 1.90 7.88 -9.55
C ILE A 123 1.33 7.66 -8.14
N THR A 124 0.78 6.48 -7.89
CA THR A 124 0.23 6.10 -6.57
C THR A 124 1.31 6.16 -5.49
N GLN A 125 2.48 5.58 -5.74
CA GLN A 125 3.59 5.57 -4.78
C GLN A 125 4.11 6.98 -4.49
N VAL A 126 4.26 7.81 -5.53
CA VAL A 126 4.69 9.21 -5.36
C VAL A 126 3.65 9.99 -4.54
N ALA A 127 2.37 9.86 -4.87
CA ALA A 127 1.29 10.56 -4.17
C ALA A 127 1.24 10.21 -2.68
N GLY A 128 1.24 8.92 -2.32
CA GLY A 128 1.14 8.50 -0.93
C GLY A 128 2.37 8.91 -0.11
N ARG A 129 3.58 8.76 -0.67
CA ARG A 129 4.81 9.19 0.00
C ARG A 129 4.90 10.69 0.17
N ALA A 130 4.47 11.47 -0.82
CA ALA A 130 4.43 12.93 -0.72
C ALA A 130 3.48 13.39 0.39
N VAL A 131 2.28 12.82 0.44
CA VAL A 131 1.29 13.14 1.49
C VAL A 131 1.79 12.72 2.87
N ARG A 132 2.38 11.52 3.01
CA ARG A 132 3.00 11.08 4.26
C ARG A 132 4.13 12.01 4.69
N ALA A 133 5.02 12.39 3.79
CA ALA A 133 6.12 13.31 4.08
C ALA A 133 5.59 14.67 4.55
N GLY A 134 4.59 15.22 3.87
CA GLY A 134 3.91 16.46 4.28
C GLY A 134 3.27 16.33 5.66
N ALA A 135 2.60 15.22 5.95
CA ALA A 135 1.98 14.96 7.24
C ALA A 135 3.03 14.86 8.37
N ILE A 136 4.17 14.21 8.13
CA ILE A 136 5.29 14.12 9.08
C ILE A 136 5.87 15.52 9.34
N CYS A 137 6.17 16.28 8.28
CA CYS A 137 6.69 17.64 8.43
C CYS A 137 5.72 18.52 9.22
N LEU A 138 4.43 18.46 8.92
CA LEU A 138 3.40 19.21 9.65
C LEU A 138 3.35 18.81 11.13
N ALA A 139 3.37 17.50 11.40
CA ALA A 139 3.34 17.00 12.78
C ALA A 139 4.55 17.46 13.59
N VAL A 140 5.75 17.35 13.03
CA VAL A 140 6.99 17.71 13.72
C VAL A 140 7.13 19.22 13.89
N TYR A 141 6.95 20.00 12.82
CA TYR A 141 7.26 21.44 12.86
C TYR A 141 6.11 22.30 13.38
N ALA A 142 4.84 21.93 13.11
CA ALA A 142 3.69 22.72 13.54
C ALA A 142 3.12 22.26 14.89
N PHE A 143 3.16 20.94 15.18
CA PHE A 143 2.56 20.36 16.39
C PHE A 143 3.59 19.85 17.41
N GLY A 144 4.90 19.97 17.16
CA GLY A 144 5.93 19.51 18.08
C GLY A 144 5.92 18.01 18.36
N TYR A 145 5.61 17.21 17.34
CA TYR A 145 5.50 15.75 17.50
C TYR A 145 6.89 15.11 17.63
N GLU A 146 7.26 14.68 18.85
CA GLU A 146 8.60 14.20 19.17
C GLU A 146 8.81 12.68 18.97
N LYS A 147 7.74 11.90 18.74
CA LYS A 147 7.85 10.44 18.63
C LYS A 147 8.60 9.96 17.40
N ILE A 148 8.72 10.81 16.37
CA ILE A 148 9.47 10.53 15.14
C ILE A 148 10.17 11.78 14.66
N GLY A 149 11.37 11.62 14.05
CA GLY A 149 12.07 12.69 13.37
C GLY A 149 11.80 12.72 11.88
N VAL A 150 12.02 13.86 11.22
CA VAL A 150 11.88 14.01 9.75
C VAL A 150 12.80 13.07 8.96
N ALA A 151 13.88 12.60 9.55
CA ALA A 151 14.80 11.62 8.95
C ALA A 151 14.08 10.33 8.53
N VAL A 152 12.96 9.96 9.19
CA VAL A 152 12.17 8.77 8.85
C VAL A 152 11.58 8.83 7.43
N ILE A 153 11.44 10.03 6.85
CA ILE A 153 11.01 10.21 5.46
C ILE A 153 12.03 9.56 4.52
N TRP A 154 13.31 9.91 4.68
CA TRP A 154 14.39 9.39 3.85
C TRP A 154 14.69 7.91 4.12
N THR A 155 14.76 7.50 5.39
CA THR A 155 15.03 6.11 5.73
C THR A 155 13.96 5.17 5.18
N SER A 156 12.67 5.56 5.24
CA SER A 156 11.60 4.74 4.67
C SER A 156 11.59 4.66 3.14
N ILE A 157 12.13 5.67 2.45
CA ILE A 157 12.30 5.63 0.99
C ILE A 157 13.47 4.70 0.64
N THR A 158 14.63 4.92 1.24
CA THR A 158 15.85 4.16 0.93
C THR A 158 15.72 2.69 1.27
N MET A 159 15.20 2.36 2.45
CA MET A 159 14.95 0.97 2.85
C MET A 159 13.89 0.29 1.97
N GLY A 160 12.85 1.02 1.57
CA GLY A 160 11.76 0.49 0.76
C GLY A 160 12.00 0.39 -0.74
N LEU A 161 13.19 0.75 -1.26
CA LEU A 161 13.47 0.75 -2.71
C LEU A 161 13.22 -0.60 -3.38
N ILE A 162 13.61 -1.69 -2.72
CA ILE A 162 13.39 -3.06 -3.23
C ILE A 162 11.89 -3.36 -3.29
N GLY A 163 11.14 -3.01 -2.25
CA GLY A 163 9.69 -3.18 -2.23
C GLY A 163 8.99 -2.36 -3.32
N ILE A 164 9.45 -1.11 -3.55
CA ILE A 164 8.96 -0.26 -4.65
C ILE A 164 9.19 -0.93 -6.00
N ALA A 165 10.40 -1.42 -6.25
CA ALA A 165 10.75 -2.12 -7.50
C ALA A 165 9.89 -3.39 -7.70
N LEU A 166 9.73 -4.20 -6.64
CA LEU A 166 8.87 -5.39 -6.68
C LEU A 166 7.41 -5.05 -6.99
N GLN A 167 6.86 -3.99 -6.41
CA GLN A 167 5.49 -3.55 -6.66
C GLN A 167 5.30 -3.09 -8.12
N LEU A 168 6.31 -2.42 -8.71
CA LEU A 168 6.30 -2.01 -10.13
C LEU A 168 6.32 -3.19 -11.09
N VAL A 169 6.73 -4.38 -10.64
CA VAL A 169 6.70 -5.63 -11.44
C VAL A 169 5.48 -6.47 -11.12
N ILE A 170 5.23 -6.72 -9.84
CA ILE A 170 4.19 -7.66 -9.39
C ILE A 170 2.79 -7.14 -9.70
N ILE A 171 2.51 -5.84 -9.38
CA ILE A 171 1.16 -5.30 -9.58
C ILE A 171 0.74 -5.30 -11.06
N PRO A 172 1.56 -4.81 -12.01
CA PRO A 172 1.22 -4.91 -13.44
C PRO A 172 1.07 -6.35 -13.92
N LEU A 173 1.89 -7.29 -13.43
CA LEU A 173 1.79 -8.70 -13.78
C LEU A 173 0.47 -9.32 -13.32
N VAL A 174 0.08 -9.05 -12.06
CA VAL A 174 -1.20 -9.51 -11.51
C VAL A 174 -2.38 -8.92 -12.29
N MET A 175 -2.35 -7.62 -12.55
CA MET A 175 -3.40 -6.95 -13.33
C MET A 175 -3.50 -7.50 -14.76
N TYR A 176 -2.38 -7.77 -15.42
CA TYR A 176 -2.35 -8.41 -16.74
C TYR A 176 -2.99 -9.80 -16.73
N ARG A 177 -2.68 -10.63 -15.73
CA ARG A 177 -3.26 -11.98 -15.59
C ARG A 177 -4.77 -11.94 -15.35
N LEU A 178 -5.24 -10.98 -14.56
CA LEU A 178 -6.66 -10.82 -14.24
C LEU A 178 -7.47 -10.31 -15.45
N ASP A 179 -6.89 -9.43 -16.27
CA ASP A 179 -7.56 -8.91 -17.47
C ASP A 179 -7.56 -9.93 -18.61
N GLY A 180 -6.46 -10.67 -18.82
CA GLY A 180 -6.39 -11.74 -19.83
C GLY A 180 -7.35 -12.91 -19.57
N ASN A 181 -7.80 -13.12 -18.33
CA ASN A 181 -8.84 -14.10 -18.01
C ASN A 181 -10.27 -13.61 -18.28
N LYS A 182 -10.47 -12.31 -18.55
CA LYS A 182 -11.81 -11.76 -18.88
C LYS A 182 -12.11 -11.77 -20.38
N GLU A 183 -11.12 -12.09 -21.21
CA GLU A 183 -11.25 -12.17 -22.67
C GLU A 183 -11.44 -13.62 -23.17
N LYS A 184 -11.45 -14.61 -22.27
CA LYS A 184 -11.82 -16.02 -22.54
C LYS A 184 -13.19 -16.31 -21.96
#